data_663386acf6dc301c2c6d4b6d77b9f1dc
#
_entry.id   663386acf6dc301c2c6d4b6d77b9f1dc
#
_cell.length_a   1.000
_cell.length_b   1.000
_cell.length_c   1.000
_cell.angle_alpha   90.00
_cell.angle_beta   90.00
_cell.angle_gamma   90.00
#
_symmetry.space_group_name_H-M   'P 1'
#
loop_
_entity.id
_entity.type
_entity.pdbx_description
1 polymer ?
#
loop_
_entity_poly.entity_id
_entity_poly.type
_entity_poly.pdbx_seq_one_letter_code
_entity_poly.pdbx_strand_id
1 'polypeptide(L)'
;MESVLSSNAATRAEARPRPRALSNLLLVVAAMVFVMVVIGGITRLTESGLSITEWNVVSGAIPPLTHADWVRAFDLYQQTPQYREIAGPAGMTLAGFKFIFFWEWVHRLLGRIMGTVFFVGIAWFAWKRAIPAGFTWRLVALFVLGGLQGTIGWFMVLSGLEGNRTEVSPYRLSAHLLMALFLFSALIWTALDLRCLDKNRAARLARLTGWGAFALAILFIQLMLGAWVAGFRAGYVSNTWPDMNGSFVPQGIDWSRGVLFAMTHDPFLLHFMHRWWTWVVVAVLVVFARKVRRVERARAASIAIHSAFGTQVILGILTVLSGIAIWLAVLHQATGTLLVAATVWGAHELGRRPT
;
A
#
# COMPACT_ATOMS: atom_id res chain seq x y z
N MET A 1 -13.70 -44.25 -52.30
CA MET A 1 -12.89 -43.01 -52.20
C MET A 1 -13.51 -42.07 -51.18
N GLU A 2 -13.82 -42.61 -49.97
CA GLU A 2 -14.54 -41.91 -48.88
C GLU A 2 -13.93 -42.14 -47.47
N SER A 3 -12.64 -42.47 -47.37
CA SER A 3 -12.03 -42.81 -46.09
C SER A 3 -10.78 -41.99 -45.72
N VAL A 4 -10.56 -40.81 -46.36
CA VAL A 4 -9.36 -40.00 -46.11
C VAL A 4 -9.68 -38.60 -45.52
N LEU A 5 -10.94 -38.27 -45.26
CA LEU A 5 -11.32 -36.93 -44.72
C LEU A 5 -11.61 -36.87 -43.20
N SER A 6 -11.35 -37.92 -42.43
CA SER A 6 -11.66 -37.94 -40.97
C SER A 6 -10.46 -37.84 -40.02
N SER A 7 -9.23 -37.52 -40.51
CA SER A 7 -8.03 -37.58 -39.67
C SER A 7 -7.34 -36.23 -39.35
N ASN A 8 -7.99 -35.11 -39.57
CA ASN A 8 -7.36 -33.81 -39.23
C ASN A 8 -8.15 -32.93 -38.22
N ALA A 9 -8.96 -33.54 -37.38
CA ALA A 9 -9.33 -32.95 -36.11
C ALA A 9 -8.21 -33.24 -35.09
N ALA A 10 -6.98 -32.78 -35.42
CA ALA A 10 -5.91 -32.72 -34.45
C ALA A 10 -6.45 -31.92 -33.23
N THR A 11 -6.66 -32.66 -32.15
CA THR A 11 -7.04 -32.19 -30.83
C THR A 11 -6.30 -30.90 -30.50
N ARG A 12 -6.93 -29.72 -30.77
CA ARG A 12 -6.59 -28.46 -30.10
C ARG A 12 -6.81 -28.77 -28.63
N ALA A 13 -5.70 -29.02 -27.93
CA ALA A 13 -5.73 -29.20 -26.49
C ALA A 13 -6.50 -28.01 -25.91
N GLU A 14 -7.74 -28.22 -25.49
CA GLU A 14 -8.55 -27.20 -24.87
C GLU A 14 -7.75 -26.62 -23.71
N ALA A 15 -7.35 -25.37 -23.86
CA ALA A 15 -6.56 -24.70 -22.87
C ALA A 15 -7.39 -24.63 -21.58
N ARG A 16 -7.02 -25.48 -20.61
CA ARG A 16 -7.76 -25.59 -19.34
C ARG A 16 -7.44 -24.38 -18.46
N PRO A 17 -8.47 -23.64 -17.98
CA PRO A 17 -8.28 -22.58 -17.01
C PRO A 17 -7.45 -23.05 -15.80
N ARG A 18 -6.50 -22.22 -15.34
CA ARG A 18 -5.60 -22.53 -14.22
C ARG A 18 -5.81 -21.55 -13.06
N PRO A 19 -6.97 -21.61 -12.36
CA PRO A 19 -7.32 -20.62 -11.34
C PRO A 19 -6.32 -20.59 -10.19
N ARG A 20 -5.80 -21.73 -9.73
CA ARG A 20 -4.80 -21.80 -8.67
C ARG A 20 -3.48 -21.11 -9.04
N ALA A 21 -2.98 -21.37 -10.24
CA ALA A 21 -1.72 -20.76 -10.69
C ALA A 21 -1.85 -19.24 -10.87
N LEU A 22 -2.98 -18.78 -11.42
CA LEU A 22 -3.29 -17.36 -11.54
C LEU A 22 -3.47 -16.70 -10.16
N SER A 23 -4.14 -17.38 -9.21
CA SER A 23 -4.22 -16.92 -7.81
C SER A 23 -2.84 -16.77 -7.19
N ASN A 24 -1.92 -17.71 -7.43
CA ASN A 24 -0.55 -17.62 -6.91
C ASN A 24 0.19 -16.40 -7.48
N LEU A 25 0.07 -16.12 -8.78
CA LEU A 25 0.63 -14.91 -9.38
C LEU A 25 0.10 -13.65 -8.67
N LEU A 26 -1.22 -13.54 -8.46
CA LEU A 26 -1.81 -12.38 -7.79
C LEU A 26 -1.36 -12.24 -6.34
N LEU A 27 -1.19 -13.35 -5.62
CA LEU A 27 -0.66 -13.34 -4.25
C LEU A 27 0.82 -12.95 -4.20
N VAL A 28 1.63 -13.37 -5.19
CA VAL A 28 3.02 -12.91 -5.33
C VAL A 28 3.06 -11.40 -5.56
N VAL A 29 2.23 -10.89 -6.48
CA VAL A 29 2.15 -9.43 -6.73
C VAL A 29 1.65 -8.70 -5.48
N ALA A 30 0.67 -9.23 -4.75
CA ALA A 30 0.22 -8.65 -3.48
C ALA A 30 1.34 -8.63 -2.42
N ALA A 31 2.14 -9.70 -2.31
CA ALA A 31 3.32 -9.72 -1.44
C ALA A 31 4.36 -8.67 -1.86
N MET A 32 4.57 -8.46 -3.15
CA MET A 32 5.43 -7.38 -3.66
C MET A 32 4.86 -6.00 -3.30
N VAL A 33 3.54 -5.79 -3.37
CA VAL A 33 2.89 -4.54 -2.91
C VAL A 33 3.13 -4.34 -1.41
N PHE A 34 3.00 -5.39 -0.59
CA PHE A 34 3.31 -5.32 0.83
C PHE A 34 4.75 -4.87 1.08
N VAL A 35 5.73 -5.49 0.42
CA VAL A 35 7.15 -5.10 0.52
C VAL A 35 7.35 -3.66 0.03
N MET A 36 6.66 -3.26 -1.05
CA MET A 36 6.68 -1.88 -1.57
C MET A 36 6.19 -0.88 -0.53
N VAL A 37 5.10 -1.17 0.19
CA VAL A 37 4.58 -0.32 1.26
C VAL A 37 5.61 -0.18 2.39
N VAL A 38 6.29 -1.27 2.77
CA VAL A 38 7.35 -1.24 3.79
C VAL A 38 8.52 -0.37 3.34
N ILE A 39 9.04 -0.58 2.12
CA ILE A 39 10.13 0.23 1.55
C ILE A 39 9.72 1.69 1.41
N GLY A 40 8.47 1.95 0.98
CA GLY A 40 7.93 3.32 0.90
C GLY A 40 7.88 4.01 2.26
N GLY A 41 7.56 3.27 3.33
CA GLY A 41 7.64 3.75 4.71
C GLY A 41 9.07 4.14 5.11
N ILE A 42 10.05 3.29 4.80
CA ILE A 42 11.47 3.59 5.04
C ILE A 42 11.88 4.83 4.24
N THR A 43 11.54 4.88 2.94
CA THR A 43 11.85 6.03 2.05
C THR A 43 11.28 7.33 2.62
N ARG A 44 10.05 7.29 3.18
CA ARG A 44 9.42 8.49 3.81
C ARG A 44 10.12 8.88 5.10
N LEU A 45 10.39 7.92 5.99
CA LEU A 45 10.98 8.17 7.31
C LEU A 45 12.46 8.55 7.26
N THR A 46 13.18 8.15 6.21
CA THR A 46 14.57 8.56 5.95
C THR A 46 14.67 9.79 5.05
N GLU A 47 13.55 10.42 4.70
CA GLU A 47 13.48 11.59 3.82
C GLU A 47 14.12 11.38 2.44
N SER A 48 14.12 10.14 1.97
CA SER A 48 14.82 9.71 0.75
C SER A 48 14.05 10.03 -0.54
N GLY A 49 12.74 10.32 -0.47
CA GLY A 49 11.85 10.32 -1.63
C GLY A 49 11.97 11.50 -2.61
N LEU A 50 12.96 12.38 -2.43
CA LEU A 50 13.28 13.50 -3.33
C LEU A 50 14.75 13.48 -3.79
N SER A 51 15.49 12.39 -3.54
CA SER A 51 16.91 12.27 -3.85
C SER A 51 17.18 12.04 -5.35
N ILE A 52 16.21 11.46 -6.07
CA ILE A 52 16.29 11.21 -7.51
C ILE A 52 15.43 12.23 -8.25
N THR A 53 16.05 13.26 -8.78
CA THR A 53 15.39 14.41 -9.40
C THR A 53 14.90 14.14 -10.83
N GLU A 54 15.54 13.20 -11.54
CA GLU A 54 15.20 12.86 -12.91
C GLU A 54 14.22 11.68 -12.98
N TRP A 55 13.24 11.76 -13.90
CA TRP A 55 12.28 10.69 -14.13
C TRP A 55 12.70 9.80 -15.30
N ASN A 56 13.67 8.94 -15.04
CA ASN A 56 14.20 7.99 -16.02
C ASN A 56 13.52 6.63 -15.88
N VAL A 57 12.45 6.39 -16.67
CA VAL A 57 11.59 5.19 -16.52
C VAL A 57 12.38 3.90 -16.80
N VAL A 58 13.20 3.88 -17.85
CA VAL A 58 13.96 2.68 -18.27
C VAL A 58 15.39 2.71 -17.71
N SER A 59 16.16 3.74 -18.05
CA SER A 59 17.57 3.85 -17.68
C SER A 59 17.79 3.99 -16.16
N GLY A 60 16.84 4.57 -15.45
CA GLY A 60 16.87 4.66 -13.98
C GLY A 60 16.72 3.33 -13.23
N ALA A 61 16.64 2.19 -13.93
CA ALA A 61 16.78 0.86 -13.31
C ALA A 61 18.21 0.57 -12.87
N ILE A 62 19.20 1.19 -13.51
CA ILE A 62 20.61 1.06 -13.17
C ILE A 62 21.00 2.28 -12.30
N PRO A 63 21.57 2.08 -11.10
CA PRO A 63 22.02 3.18 -10.27
C PRO A 63 23.31 3.80 -10.85
N PRO A 64 23.77 4.97 -10.38
CA PRO A 64 25.08 5.51 -10.72
C PRO A 64 26.17 4.49 -10.44
N LEU A 65 27.03 4.19 -11.42
CA LEU A 65 28.07 3.17 -11.32
C LEU A 65 29.46 3.75 -11.05
N THR A 66 29.74 4.93 -11.62
CA THR A 66 31.05 5.60 -11.49
C THR A 66 31.00 6.71 -10.45
N HIS A 67 32.18 7.13 -9.97
CA HIS A 67 32.24 8.28 -9.07
C HIS A 67 31.72 9.56 -9.74
N ALA A 68 31.94 9.75 -11.01
CA ALA A 68 31.43 10.88 -11.77
C ALA A 68 29.90 10.90 -11.85
N ASP A 69 29.28 9.72 -12.07
CA ASP A 69 27.81 9.61 -12.07
C ASP A 69 27.24 9.97 -10.71
N TRP A 70 27.87 9.53 -9.61
CA TRP A 70 27.44 9.85 -8.25
C TRP A 70 27.54 11.34 -7.94
N VAL A 71 28.68 12.00 -8.35
CA VAL A 71 28.84 13.45 -8.19
C VAL A 71 27.75 14.18 -8.97
N ARG A 72 27.51 13.81 -10.23
CA ARG A 72 26.45 14.42 -11.05
C ARG A 72 25.08 14.28 -10.42
N ALA A 73 24.72 13.09 -9.91
CA ALA A 73 23.45 12.87 -9.26
C ALA A 73 23.31 13.71 -7.98
N PHE A 74 24.38 13.87 -7.23
CA PHE A 74 24.43 14.71 -6.03
C PHE A 74 24.30 16.19 -6.39
N ASP A 75 24.98 16.67 -7.43
CA ASP A 75 24.87 18.06 -7.91
C ASP A 75 23.44 18.41 -8.32
N LEU A 76 22.71 17.48 -8.95
CA LEU A 76 21.29 17.66 -9.28
C LEU A 76 20.42 17.73 -8.01
N TYR A 77 20.68 16.89 -7.02
CA TYR A 77 19.97 16.92 -5.74
C TYR A 77 20.24 18.22 -4.97
N GLN A 78 21.47 18.75 -5.02
CA GLN A 78 21.83 20.02 -4.37
C GLN A 78 21.05 21.23 -4.90
N GLN A 79 20.44 21.11 -6.08
CA GLN A 79 19.58 22.15 -6.65
C GLN A 79 18.14 22.10 -6.10
N THR A 80 17.75 21.05 -5.36
CA THR A 80 16.40 20.91 -4.78
C THR A 80 16.22 21.81 -3.57
N PRO A 81 14.99 22.26 -3.28
CA PRO A 81 14.68 22.97 -2.04
C PRO A 81 15.02 22.16 -0.78
N GLN A 82 14.79 20.83 -0.80
CA GLN A 82 15.12 19.95 0.31
C GLN A 82 16.61 20.02 0.69
N TYR A 83 17.49 20.01 -0.30
CA TYR A 83 18.92 20.16 -0.02
C TYR A 83 19.26 21.56 0.49
N ARG A 84 18.82 22.59 -0.22
CA ARG A 84 19.18 23.98 0.08
C ARG A 84 18.75 24.43 1.46
N GLU A 85 17.56 24.01 1.91
CA GLU A 85 16.98 24.47 3.14
C GLU A 85 17.22 23.54 4.33
N ILE A 86 17.41 22.22 4.09
CA ILE A 86 17.48 21.21 5.15
C ILE A 86 18.81 20.42 5.08
N ALA A 87 19.03 19.64 4.04
CA ALA A 87 20.11 18.66 4.02
C ALA A 87 21.51 19.31 3.88
N GLY A 88 21.63 20.37 3.08
CA GLY A 88 22.88 21.13 2.92
C GLY A 88 23.30 21.82 4.20
N PRO A 89 22.46 22.64 4.84
CA PRO A 89 22.75 23.23 6.14
C PRO A 89 23.06 22.21 7.24
N ALA A 90 22.45 21.01 7.18
CA ALA A 90 22.76 19.89 8.07
C ALA A 90 24.09 19.18 7.74
N GLY A 91 24.83 19.60 6.73
CA GLY A 91 26.15 19.06 6.36
C GLY A 91 26.10 17.74 5.61
N MET A 92 25.06 17.52 4.77
CA MET A 92 24.96 16.29 3.99
C MET A 92 26.16 16.09 3.06
N THR A 93 26.79 14.93 3.19
CA THR A 93 27.92 14.50 2.35
C THR A 93 27.44 13.62 1.19
N LEU A 94 28.33 13.35 0.21
CA LEU A 94 28.06 12.36 -0.85
C LEU A 94 27.72 10.97 -0.29
N ALA A 95 28.29 10.57 0.84
CA ALA A 95 27.97 9.29 1.50
C ALA A 95 26.54 9.29 2.05
N GLY A 96 26.10 10.38 2.70
CA GLY A 96 24.74 10.57 3.16
C GLY A 96 23.74 10.59 2.00
N PHE A 97 24.09 11.26 0.89
CA PHE A 97 23.29 11.26 -0.32
C PHE A 97 23.11 9.86 -0.91
N LYS A 98 24.20 9.05 -1.00
CA LYS A 98 24.10 7.66 -1.47
C LYS A 98 23.13 6.81 -0.64
N PHE A 99 23.06 7.03 0.67
CA PHE A 99 22.11 6.33 1.56
C PHE A 99 20.66 6.66 1.23
N ILE A 100 20.31 7.95 1.05
CA ILE A 100 18.93 8.33 0.71
C ILE A 100 18.60 7.93 -0.73
N PHE A 101 19.54 8.07 -1.67
CA PHE A 101 19.40 7.61 -3.05
C PHE A 101 19.08 6.11 -3.12
N PHE A 102 19.76 5.28 -2.33
CA PHE A 102 19.55 3.82 -2.29
C PHE A 102 18.11 3.47 -1.98
N TRP A 103 17.50 4.06 -0.96
CA TRP A 103 16.13 3.74 -0.59
C TRP A 103 15.10 4.17 -1.64
N GLU A 104 15.28 5.34 -2.23
CA GLU A 104 14.40 5.78 -3.32
C GLU A 104 14.59 4.93 -4.58
N TRP A 105 15.82 4.60 -4.94
CA TRP A 105 16.13 3.74 -6.08
C TRP A 105 15.52 2.34 -5.90
N VAL A 106 15.68 1.70 -4.75
CA VAL A 106 15.08 0.38 -4.43
C VAL A 106 13.56 0.45 -4.56
N HIS A 107 12.93 1.51 -4.04
CA HIS A 107 11.49 1.73 -4.18
C HIS A 107 11.07 1.79 -5.65
N ARG A 108 11.74 2.61 -6.45
CA ARG A 108 11.46 2.77 -7.89
C ARG A 108 11.76 1.48 -8.68
N LEU A 109 12.84 0.76 -8.33
CA LEU A 109 13.21 -0.51 -8.96
C LEU A 109 12.17 -1.59 -8.69
N LEU A 110 11.75 -1.75 -7.44
CA LEU A 110 10.73 -2.73 -7.06
C LEU A 110 9.40 -2.45 -7.80
N GLY A 111 9.04 -1.17 -7.99
CA GLY A 111 7.87 -0.80 -8.79
C GLY A 111 7.96 -1.29 -10.25
N ARG A 112 9.14 -1.13 -10.87
CA ARG A 112 9.39 -1.64 -12.24
C ARG A 112 9.31 -3.15 -12.31
N ILE A 113 9.97 -3.84 -11.37
CA ILE A 113 9.95 -5.32 -11.29
C ILE A 113 8.53 -5.82 -11.09
N MET A 114 7.77 -5.22 -10.18
CA MET A 114 6.38 -5.61 -9.91
C MET A 114 5.49 -5.42 -11.15
N GLY A 115 5.60 -4.29 -11.83
CA GLY A 115 4.87 -4.03 -13.08
C GLY A 115 5.21 -5.05 -14.17
N THR A 116 6.49 -5.38 -14.32
CA THR A 116 6.99 -6.37 -15.28
C THR A 116 6.48 -7.77 -14.95
N VAL A 117 6.61 -8.21 -13.69
CA VAL A 117 6.12 -9.53 -13.22
C VAL A 117 4.62 -9.67 -13.47
N PHE A 118 3.85 -8.61 -13.17
CA PHE A 118 2.41 -8.65 -13.36
C PHE A 118 2.04 -8.66 -14.85
N PHE A 119 2.66 -7.81 -15.67
CA PHE A 119 2.45 -7.77 -17.11
C PHE A 119 2.79 -9.12 -17.79
N VAL A 120 4.02 -9.61 -17.58
CA VAL A 120 4.50 -10.85 -18.18
C VAL A 120 3.65 -12.04 -17.72
N GLY A 121 3.28 -12.06 -16.43
CA GLY A 121 2.42 -13.10 -15.88
C GLY A 121 1.05 -13.11 -16.55
N ILE A 122 0.35 -11.97 -16.64
CA ILE A 122 -0.96 -11.88 -17.30
C ILE A 122 -0.84 -12.23 -18.79
N ALA A 123 0.16 -11.71 -19.49
CA ALA A 123 0.40 -12.00 -20.91
C ALA A 123 0.60 -13.51 -21.15
N TRP A 124 1.36 -14.16 -20.28
CA TRP A 124 1.57 -15.62 -20.35
C TRP A 124 0.28 -16.41 -20.15
N PHE A 125 -0.55 -16.05 -19.11
CA PHE A 125 -1.84 -16.71 -18.90
C PHE A 125 -2.82 -16.45 -20.07
N ALA A 126 -2.81 -15.25 -20.63
CA ALA A 126 -3.63 -14.91 -21.80
C ALA A 126 -3.19 -15.71 -23.03
N TRP A 127 -1.89 -15.78 -23.31
CA TRP A 127 -1.32 -16.56 -24.44
C TRP A 127 -1.67 -18.04 -24.31
N LYS A 128 -1.55 -18.60 -23.10
CA LYS A 128 -1.92 -20.00 -22.82
C LYS A 128 -3.43 -20.23 -22.73
N ARG A 129 -4.27 -19.19 -22.92
CA ARG A 129 -5.74 -19.24 -22.75
C ARG A 129 -6.14 -19.86 -21.41
N ALA A 130 -5.34 -19.62 -20.36
CA ALA A 130 -5.48 -20.22 -19.05
C ALA A 130 -6.24 -19.34 -18.04
N ILE A 131 -6.72 -18.16 -18.47
CA ILE A 131 -7.53 -17.24 -17.64
C ILE A 131 -8.95 -17.81 -17.56
N PRO A 132 -9.51 -18.00 -16.33
CA PRO A 132 -10.91 -18.39 -16.17
C PRO A 132 -11.88 -17.36 -16.75
N ALA A 133 -13.03 -17.82 -17.24
CA ALA A 133 -14.08 -16.94 -17.75
C ALA A 133 -14.48 -15.88 -16.71
N GLY A 134 -14.70 -14.65 -17.17
CA GLY A 134 -15.08 -13.50 -16.31
C GLY A 134 -13.92 -12.80 -15.60
N PHE A 135 -12.66 -13.30 -15.68
CA PHE A 135 -11.53 -12.67 -15.00
C PHE A 135 -10.68 -11.74 -15.89
N THR A 136 -10.78 -11.83 -17.20
CA THR A 136 -9.93 -11.06 -18.14
C THR A 136 -10.02 -9.55 -17.85
N TRP A 137 -11.22 -8.98 -17.83
CA TRP A 137 -11.40 -7.54 -17.58
C TRP A 137 -10.99 -7.13 -16.16
N ARG A 138 -11.16 -8.03 -15.19
CA ARG A 138 -10.70 -7.78 -13.80
C ARG A 138 -9.17 -7.68 -13.75
N LEU A 139 -8.45 -8.56 -14.46
CA LEU A 139 -6.99 -8.50 -14.55
C LEU A 139 -6.51 -7.27 -15.30
N VAL A 140 -7.18 -6.91 -16.40
CA VAL A 140 -6.89 -5.66 -17.13
C VAL A 140 -7.11 -4.44 -16.22
N ALA A 141 -8.21 -4.39 -15.48
CA ALA A 141 -8.48 -3.30 -14.54
C ALA A 141 -7.39 -3.21 -13.45
N LEU A 142 -6.97 -4.34 -12.86
CA LEU A 142 -5.89 -4.36 -11.88
C LEU A 142 -4.55 -3.87 -12.47
N PHE A 143 -4.26 -4.22 -13.72
CA PHE A 143 -3.05 -3.76 -14.40
C PHE A 143 -3.10 -2.25 -14.68
N VAL A 144 -4.23 -1.73 -15.17
CA VAL A 144 -4.43 -0.29 -15.40
C VAL A 144 -4.34 0.49 -14.09
N LEU A 145 -4.95 -0.02 -13.01
CA LEU A 145 -4.83 0.57 -11.68
C LEU A 145 -3.38 0.55 -11.17
N GLY A 146 -2.61 -0.50 -11.49
CA GLY A 146 -1.17 -0.55 -11.21
C GLY A 146 -0.38 0.53 -11.95
N GLY A 147 -0.70 0.79 -13.21
CA GLY A 147 -0.14 1.90 -14.00
C GLY A 147 -0.52 3.27 -13.40
N LEU A 148 -1.78 3.45 -13.04
CA LEU A 148 -2.27 4.66 -12.37
C LEU A 148 -1.56 4.89 -11.03
N GLN A 149 -1.30 3.84 -10.25
CA GLN A 149 -0.52 3.91 -9.02
C GLN A 149 0.88 4.49 -9.26
N GLY A 150 1.55 4.09 -10.34
CA GLY A 150 2.84 4.67 -10.73
C GLY A 150 2.74 6.15 -11.08
N THR A 151 1.69 6.54 -11.82
CA THR A 151 1.42 7.95 -12.18
C THR A 151 1.13 8.81 -10.94
N ILE A 152 0.31 8.31 -10.00
CA ILE A 152 0.04 9.01 -8.73
C ILE A 152 1.33 9.17 -7.92
N GLY A 153 2.21 8.15 -7.90
CA GLY A 153 3.50 8.22 -7.23
C GLY A 153 4.43 9.28 -7.85
N TRP A 154 4.51 9.31 -9.16
CA TRP A 154 5.24 10.36 -9.88
C TRP A 154 4.70 11.77 -9.55
N PHE A 155 3.37 11.94 -9.64
CA PHE A 155 2.71 13.21 -9.31
C PHE A 155 2.92 13.62 -7.83
N MET A 156 3.05 12.65 -6.91
CA MET A 156 3.41 12.90 -5.52
C MET A 156 4.83 13.47 -5.42
N VAL A 157 5.82 12.84 -6.06
CA VAL A 157 7.23 13.28 -6.04
C VAL A 157 7.39 14.67 -6.62
N LEU A 158 6.73 14.96 -7.76
CA LEU A 158 6.73 16.30 -8.36
C LEU A 158 6.35 17.41 -7.37
N SER A 159 5.43 17.14 -6.44
CA SER A 159 5.01 18.14 -5.46
C SER A 159 6.10 18.60 -4.49
N GLY A 160 7.17 17.83 -4.35
CA GLY A 160 8.31 18.18 -3.50
C GLY A 160 9.54 18.64 -4.30
N LEU A 161 9.54 18.46 -5.63
CA LEU A 161 10.61 18.91 -6.53
C LEU A 161 10.29 20.27 -7.17
N GLU A 162 9.01 20.62 -7.27
CA GLU A 162 8.54 21.87 -7.86
C GLU A 162 8.17 22.89 -6.79
N GLY A 163 8.54 24.16 -7.01
CA GLY A 163 8.27 25.26 -6.09
C GLY A 163 9.21 25.27 -4.88
N ASN A 164 8.72 25.80 -3.74
CA ASN A 164 9.53 26.01 -2.51
C ASN A 164 9.25 24.94 -1.44
N ARG A 165 8.82 23.76 -1.80
CA ARG A 165 8.54 22.69 -0.83
C ARG A 165 9.78 21.83 -0.60
N THR A 166 10.04 21.54 0.66
CA THR A 166 11.12 20.62 1.08
C THR A 166 10.64 19.18 1.23
N GLU A 167 9.32 18.95 1.08
CA GLU A 167 8.68 17.64 1.22
C GLU A 167 7.53 17.46 0.24
N VAL A 168 7.17 16.20 -0.03
CA VAL A 168 5.99 15.87 -0.84
C VAL A 168 4.69 16.32 -0.18
N SER A 169 3.67 16.61 -0.98
CA SER A 169 2.35 16.96 -0.46
C SER A 169 1.76 15.85 0.39
N PRO A 170 1.32 16.11 1.64
CA PRO A 170 0.68 15.12 2.51
C PRO A 170 -0.55 14.46 1.88
N TYR A 171 -1.31 15.21 1.10
CA TYR A 171 -2.51 14.71 0.42
C TYR A 171 -2.18 13.80 -0.75
N ARG A 172 -1.14 14.13 -1.56
CA ARG A 172 -0.68 13.27 -2.65
C ARG A 172 -0.04 11.99 -2.09
N LEU A 173 0.65 12.08 -0.94
CA LEU A 173 1.19 10.93 -0.21
C LEU A 173 0.06 10.01 0.25
N SER A 174 -1.00 10.56 0.86
CA SER A 174 -2.13 9.74 1.31
C SER A 174 -2.88 9.11 0.14
N ALA A 175 -3.09 9.84 -0.97
CA ALA A 175 -3.71 9.30 -2.17
C ALA A 175 -2.91 8.13 -2.76
N HIS A 176 -1.57 8.26 -2.82
CA HIS A 176 -0.66 7.21 -3.28
C HIS A 176 -0.73 5.97 -2.38
N LEU A 177 -0.66 6.13 -1.06
CA LEU A 177 -0.73 5.02 -0.11
C LEU A 177 -2.11 4.32 -0.13
N LEU A 178 -3.21 5.09 -0.10
CA LEU A 178 -4.56 4.52 -0.10
C LEU A 178 -4.87 3.78 -1.40
N MET A 179 -4.41 4.30 -2.54
CA MET A 179 -4.54 3.62 -3.83
C MET A 179 -3.73 2.32 -3.87
N ALA A 180 -2.51 2.30 -3.30
CA ALA A 180 -1.71 1.08 -3.16
C ALA A 180 -2.43 0.02 -2.30
N LEU A 181 -3.03 0.43 -1.17
CA LEU A 181 -3.78 -0.47 -0.27
C LEU A 181 -5.11 -0.94 -0.89
N PHE A 182 -5.76 -0.10 -1.70
CA PHE A 182 -6.92 -0.50 -2.49
C PHE A 182 -6.55 -1.56 -3.54
N LEU A 183 -5.48 -1.34 -4.30
CA LEU A 183 -4.95 -2.31 -5.26
C LEU A 183 -4.55 -3.62 -4.59
N PHE A 184 -3.85 -3.55 -3.45
CA PHE A 184 -3.51 -4.70 -2.60
C PHE A 184 -4.76 -5.49 -2.19
N SER A 185 -5.81 -4.80 -1.73
CA SER A 185 -7.08 -5.39 -1.36
C SER A 185 -7.76 -6.11 -2.54
N ALA A 186 -7.76 -5.46 -3.72
CA ALA A 186 -8.36 -6.01 -4.93
C ALA A 186 -7.59 -7.23 -5.49
N LEU A 187 -6.25 -7.24 -5.37
CA LEU A 187 -5.41 -8.39 -5.70
C LEU A 187 -5.74 -9.59 -4.80
N ILE A 188 -5.80 -9.38 -3.48
CA ILE A 188 -6.14 -10.43 -2.50
C ILE A 188 -7.56 -10.95 -2.75
N TRP A 189 -8.54 -10.07 -2.92
CA TRP A 189 -9.93 -10.46 -3.20
C TRP A 189 -10.03 -11.33 -4.45
N THR A 190 -9.38 -10.90 -5.52
CA THR A 190 -9.37 -11.64 -6.80
C THR A 190 -8.67 -13.00 -6.66
N ALA A 191 -7.57 -13.06 -5.92
CA ALA A 191 -6.87 -14.30 -5.65
C ALA A 191 -7.72 -15.29 -4.83
N LEU A 192 -8.50 -14.79 -3.85
CA LEU A 192 -9.41 -15.61 -3.05
C LEU A 192 -10.58 -16.14 -3.88
N ASP A 193 -11.16 -15.34 -4.78
CA ASP A 193 -12.18 -15.81 -5.73
C ASP A 193 -11.64 -16.95 -6.60
N LEU A 194 -10.42 -16.79 -7.14
CA LEU A 194 -9.75 -17.83 -7.94
C LEU A 194 -9.48 -19.11 -7.13
N ARG A 195 -9.14 -19.00 -5.83
CA ARG A 195 -9.00 -20.15 -4.93
C ARG A 195 -10.33 -20.89 -4.71
N CYS A 196 -11.44 -20.15 -4.69
CA CYS A 196 -12.76 -20.76 -4.61
C CYS A 196 -13.08 -21.55 -5.89
N LEU A 197 -12.82 -20.98 -7.07
CA LEU A 197 -13.02 -21.65 -8.36
C LEU A 197 -12.11 -22.87 -8.55
N ASP A 198 -10.89 -22.85 -8.00
CA ASP A 198 -9.99 -24.00 -8.02
C ASP A 198 -10.57 -25.21 -7.26
N LYS A 199 -11.22 -24.95 -6.13
CA LYS A 199 -11.86 -25.99 -5.31
C LYS A 199 -13.19 -26.47 -5.89
N ASN A 200 -13.98 -25.56 -6.44
CA ASN A 200 -15.28 -25.84 -7.04
C ASN A 200 -15.49 -24.91 -8.25
N ARG A 201 -15.51 -25.48 -9.46
CA ARG A 201 -15.68 -24.70 -10.70
C ARG A 201 -17.04 -23.99 -10.80
N ALA A 202 -18.05 -24.47 -10.09
CA ALA A 202 -19.37 -23.87 -10.00
C ALA A 202 -19.49 -22.82 -8.87
N ALA A 203 -18.41 -22.56 -8.14
CA ALA A 203 -18.44 -21.60 -7.03
C ALA A 203 -18.81 -20.20 -7.53
N ARG A 204 -19.75 -19.57 -6.82
CA ARG A 204 -20.11 -18.17 -7.07
C ARG A 204 -19.05 -17.26 -6.46
N LEU A 205 -18.74 -16.16 -7.15
CA LEU A 205 -17.81 -15.15 -6.67
C LEU A 205 -18.37 -14.51 -5.38
N ALA A 206 -17.48 -14.21 -4.45
CA ALA A 206 -17.85 -13.53 -3.22
C ALA A 206 -18.42 -12.13 -3.52
N ARG A 207 -19.36 -11.67 -2.69
CA ARG A 207 -19.91 -10.32 -2.76
C ARG A 207 -19.45 -9.52 -1.56
N LEU A 208 -19.11 -8.27 -1.78
CA LEU A 208 -18.85 -7.37 -0.67
C LEU A 208 -20.15 -7.09 0.06
N THR A 209 -20.25 -7.58 1.30
CA THR A 209 -21.43 -7.37 2.17
C THR A 209 -21.39 -5.97 2.77
N GLY A 210 -22.54 -5.44 3.21
CA GLY A 210 -22.61 -4.13 3.88
C GLY A 210 -21.68 -4.04 5.10
N TRP A 211 -21.56 -5.11 5.90
CA TRP A 211 -20.62 -5.15 7.03
C TRP A 211 -19.16 -5.19 6.59
N GLY A 212 -18.83 -5.90 5.52
CA GLY A 212 -17.50 -5.90 4.95
C GLY A 212 -17.11 -4.53 4.40
N ALA A 213 -18.02 -3.89 3.66
CA ALA A 213 -17.82 -2.54 3.14
C ALA A 213 -17.65 -1.51 4.27
N PHE A 214 -18.49 -1.57 5.31
CA PHE A 214 -18.41 -0.67 6.46
C PHE A 214 -17.09 -0.83 7.23
N ALA A 215 -16.68 -2.07 7.54
CA ALA A 215 -15.41 -2.32 8.24
C ALA A 215 -14.20 -1.82 7.44
N LEU A 216 -14.17 -2.07 6.12
CA LEU A 216 -13.12 -1.56 5.25
C LEU A 216 -13.13 -0.03 5.16
N ALA A 217 -14.29 0.61 5.04
CA ALA A 217 -14.40 2.07 4.97
C ALA A 217 -13.86 2.75 6.26
N ILE A 218 -14.27 2.25 7.43
CA ILE A 218 -13.79 2.76 8.73
C ILE A 218 -12.27 2.57 8.88
N LEU A 219 -11.74 1.43 8.42
CA LEU A 219 -10.30 1.17 8.42
C LEU A 219 -9.57 2.09 7.44
N PHE A 220 -10.10 2.35 6.24
CA PHE A 220 -9.47 3.25 5.26
C PHE A 220 -9.45 4.71 5.75
N ILE A 221 -10.45 5.16 6.53
CA ILE A 221 -10.39 6.48 7.19
C ILE A 221 -9.21 6.53 8.17
N GLN A 222 -9.01 5.48 8.98
CA GLN A 222 -7.86 5.40 9.90
C GLN A 222 -6.52 5.45 9.16
N LEU A 223 -6.42 4.74 8.03
CA LEU A 223 -5.22 4.72 7.19
C LEU A 223 -4.96 6.09 6.56
N MET A 224 -6.01 6.80 6.15
CA MET A 224 -5.92 8.17 5.64
C MET A 224 -5.41 9.13 6.71
N LEU A 225 -5.98 9.06 7.92
CA LEU A 225 -5.52 9.87 9.06
C LEU A 225 -4.05 9.56 9.39
N GLY A 226 -3.65 8.29 9.38
CA GLY A 226 -2.26 7.88 9.58
C GLY A 226 -1.31 8.40 8.49
N ALA A 227 -1.75 8.40 7.23
CA ALA A 227 -0.99 8.97 6.14
C ALA A 227 -0.82 10.49 6.26
N TRP A 228 -1.85 11.20 6.75
CA TRP A 228 -1.74 12.64 7.05
C TRP A 228 -0.82 12.89 8.23
N VAL A 229 -0.92 12.11 9.31
CA VAL A 229 0.04 12.19 10.44
C VAL A 229 1.48 12.03 9.95
N ALA A 230 1.76 11.06 9.08
CA ALA A 230 3.08 10.88 8.49
C ALA A 230 3.47 12.04 7.55
N GLY A 231 2.54 12.49 6.70
CA GLY A 231 2.76 13.54 5.72
C GLY A 231 3.01 14.93 6.34
N PHE A 232 2.28 15.28 7.39
CA PHE A 232 2.44 16.54 8.14
C PHE A 232 3.46 16.45 9.27
N ARG A 233 4.19 15.34 9.43
CA ARG A 233 5.07 15.07 10.57
C ARG A 233 4.38 15.25 11.94
N ALA A 234 3.07 15.08 11.95
CA ALA A 234 2.25 15.30 13.14
C ALA A 234 2.56 14.31 14.28
N GLY A 235 3.27 13.21 14.01
CA GLY A 235 3.75 12.29 15.02
C GLY A 235 4.73 12.91 16.01
N TYR A 236 5.47 13.95 15.61
CA TYR A 236 6.49 14.59 16.44
C TYR A 236 5.94 15.65 17.40
N VAL A 237 4.67 16.05 17.31
CA VAL A 237 4.09 17.08 18.19
C VAL A 237 3.86 16.61 19.62
N SER A 238 3.82 15.28 19.85
CA SER A 238 3.68 14.68 21.19
C SER A 238 4.21 13.27 21.21
N ASN A 239 5.01 12.94 22.22
CA ASN A 239 5.54 11.61 22.51
C ASN A 239 4.96 11.00 23.80
N THR A 240 3.87 11.55 24.33
CA THR A 240 3.18 11.04 25.54
C THR A 240 1.94 10.22 25.18
N TRP A 241 1.52 9.32 26.07
CA TRP A 241 0.34 8.49 25.96
C TRP A 241 -0.21 8.16 27.35
N PRO A 242 -1.55 8.19 27.58
CA PRO A 242 -2.64 8.42 26.64
C PRO A 242 -2.90 9.90 26.32
N ASP A 243 -2.39 10.80 27.12
CA ASP A 243 -2.49 12.24 26.90
C ASP A 243 -1.61 12.75 25.74
N MET A 244 -1.72 14.02 25.43
CA MET A 244 -0.86 14.76 24.52
C MET A 244 -0.22 15.94 25.25
N ASN A 245 1.01 15.75 25.72
CA ASN A 245 1.79 16.77 26.47
C ASN A 245 1.08 17.25 27.74
N GLY A 246 0.50 16.31 28.51
CA GLY A 246 -0.18 16.59 29.78
C GLY A 246 -1.67 16.98 29.65
N SER A 247 -2.24 16.97 28.44
CA SER A 247 -3.65 17.27 28.22
C SER A 247 -4.32 16.17 27.39
N PHE A 248 -5.57 15.81 27.74
CA PHE A 248 -6.32 14.81 26.98
C PHE A 248 -6.65 15.31 25.57
N VAL A 249 -7.16 16.56 25.45
CA VAL A 249 -7.29 17.25 24.17
C VAL A 249 -6.07 18.14 24.01
N PRO A 250 -5.32 18.06 22.90
CA PRO A 250 -4.07 18.80 22.76
C PRO A 250 -4.32 20.31 22.81
N GLN A 251 -3.44 20.98 23.55
CA GLN A 251 -3.35 22.43 23.54
C GLN A 251 -2.47 22.86 22.36
N GLY A 252 -2.79 23.98 21.72
CA GLY A 252 -2.01 24.48 20.57
C GLY A 252 -2.61 24.18 19.20
N ILE A 253 -3.83 23.67 19.14
CA ILE A 253 -4.58 23.55 17.86
C ILE A 253 -4.87 24.95 17.34
N ASP A 254 -4.47 25.23 16.10
CA ASP A 254 -4.78 26.49 15.42
C ASP A 254 -6.20 26.47 14.82
N TRP A 255 -7.13 27.12 15.50
CA TRP A 255 -8.51 27.29 15.06
C TRP A 255 -8.75 28.55 14.21
N SER A 256 -7.74 29.39 13.99
CA SER A 256 -7.88 30.68 13.31
C SER A 256 -8.47 30.63 11.92
N ARG A 257 -8.22 29.51 11.21
CA ARG A 257 -8.72 29.25 9.85
C ARG A 257 -9.97 28.36 9.79
N GLY A 258 -10.58 28.10 10.97
CA GLY A 258 -11.80 27.30 11.09
C GLY A 258 -11.57 25.80 11.24
N VAL A 259 -12.64 25.11 11.71
CA VAL A 259 -12.61 23.69 12.10
C VAL A 259 -12.17 22.76 10.95
N LEU A 260 -12.72 22.93 9.75
CA LEU A 260 -12.38 22.07 8.60
C LEU A 260 -10.91 22.19 8.19
N PHE A 261 -10.37 23.41 8.28
CA PHE A 261 -8.96 23.62 8.03
C PHE A 261 -8.09 22.94 9.09
N ALA A 262 -8.40 23.10 10.36
CA ALA A 262 -7.69 22.45 11.45
C ALA A 262 -7.74 20.91 11.32
N MET A 263 -8.90 20.33 11.03
CA MET A 263 -9.06 18.87 10.84
C MET A 263 -8.20 18.30 9.70
N THR A 264 -7.77 19.11 8.76
CA THR A 264 -7.02 18.64 7.59
C THR A 264 -5.57 19.11 7.57
N HIS A 265 -5.17 20.09 8.37
CA HIS A 265 -3.85 20.74 8.31
C HIS A 265 -3.13 20.82 9.65
N ASP A 266 -3.87 20.90 10.77
CA ASP A 266 -3.24 21.10 12.07
C ASP A 266 -2.61 19.80 12.61
N PRO A 267 -1.29 19.77 12.88
CA PRO A 267 -0.60 18.55 13.30
C PRO A 267 -1.10 17.97 14.63
N PHE A 268 -1.48 18.83 15.59
CA PHE A 268 -1.98 18.38 16.89
C PHE A 268 -3.33 17.70 16.73
N LEU A 269 -4.26 18.31 15.97
CA LEU A 269 -5.59 17.75 15.75
C LEU A 269 -5.53 16.47 14.89
N LEU A 270 -4.68 16.44 13.86
CA LEU A 270 -4.48 15.24 13.03
C LEU A 270 -3.97 14.07 13.87
N HIS A 271 -2.96 14.30 14.73
CA HIS A 271 -2.44 13.27 15.62
C HIS A 271 -3.49 12.80 16.63
N PHE A 272 -4.25 13.74 17.21
CA PHE A 272 -5.36 13.44 18.12
C PHE A 272 -6.43 12.58 17.42
N MET A 273 -6.90 13.00 16.26
CA MET A 273 -7.91 12.25 15.49
C MET A 273 -7.42 10.84 15.15
N HIS A 274 -6.18 10.68 14.69
CA HIS A 274 -5.61 9.37 14.37
C HIS A 274 -5.57 8.45 15.60
N ARG A 275 -5.18 8.94 16.77
CA ARG A 275 -5.15 8.18 18.03
C ARG A 275 -6.53 7.71 18.45
N TRP A 276 -7.52 8.61 18.43
CA TRP A 276 -8.84 8.33 19.00
C TRP A 276 -9.78 7.64 18.02
N TRP A 277 -9.65 7.89 16.72
CA TRP A 277 -10.37 7.12 15.70
C TRP A 277 -10.01 5.62 15.75
N THR A 278 -8.82 5.28 16.21
CA THR A 278 -8.40 3.89 16.42
C THR A 278 -9.41 3.10 17.25
N TRP A 279 -10.01 3.68 18.28
CA TRP A 279 -10.99 2.98 19.12
C TRP A 279 -12.31 2.71 18.39
N VAL A 280 -12.72 3.58 17.48
CA VAL A 280 -13.85 3.34 16.56
C VAL A 280 -13.52 2.14 15.65
N VAL A 281 -12.31 2.12 15.09
CA VAL A 281 -11.82 1.00 14.26
C VAL A 281 -11.82 -0.31 15.06
N VAL A 282 -11.27 -0.32 16.27
CA VAL A 282 -11.23 -1.50 17.14
C VAL A 282 -12.66 -2.01 17.42
N ALA A 283 -13.58 -1.14 17.81
CA ALA A 283 -14.96 -1.52 18.08
C ALA A 283 -15.63 -2.15 16.86
N VAL A 284 -15.49 -1.52 15.68
CA VAL A 284 -16.05 -2.03 14.42
C VAL A 284 -15.41 -3.36 14.03
N LEU A 285 -14.08 -3.49 14.12
CA LEU A 285 -13.37 -4.72 13.76
C LEU A 285 -13.66 -5.87 14.73
N VAL A 286 -13.88 -5.62 16.02
CA VAL A 286 -14.31 -6.65 16.98
C VAL A 286 -15.70 -7.19 16.59
N VAL A 287 -16.67 -6.30 16.30
CA VAL A 287 -18.01 -6.72 15.86
C VAL A 287 -17.92 -7.47 14.54
N PHE A 288 -17.15 -6.94 13.58
CA PHE A 288 -16.95 -7.55 12.27
C PHE A 288 -16.30 -8.94 12.38
N ALA A 289 -15.20 -9.08 13.14
CA ALA A 289 -14.51 -10.35 13.31
C ALA A 289 -15.36 -11.40 14.03
N ARG A 290 -16.25 -10.98 14.98
CA ARG A 290 -17.25 -11.88 15.59
C ARG A 290 -18.27 -12.37 14.56
N LYS A 291 -18.72 -11.52 13.61
CA LYS A 291 -19.59 -11.94 12.50
C LYS A 291 -18.88 -12.92 11.55
N VAL A 292 -17.62 -12.64 11.20
CA VAL A 292 -16.77 -13.53 10.39
C VAL A 292 -16.61 -14.88 11.08
N ARG A 293 -16.38 -14.93 12.39
CA ARG A 293 -16.21 -16.16 13.16
C ARG A 293 -17.42 -17.10 13.12
N ARG A 294 -18.62 -16.57 12.90
CA ARG A 294 -19.87 -17.37 12.78
C ARG A 294 -19.93 -18.15 11.44
N VAL A 295 -19.10 -17.78 10.46
CA VAL A 295 -18.92 -18.55 9.24
C VAL A 295 -17.98 -19.71 9.54
N GLU A 296 -18.46 -20.95 9.42
CA GLU A 296 -17.79 -22.19 9.87
C GLU A 296 -16.31 -22.28 9.48
N ARG A 297 -15.97 -21.90 8.24
CA ARG A 297 -14.60 -21.96 7.71
C ARG A 297 -13.74 -20.70 7.91
N ALA A 298 -14.28 -19.64 8.51
CA ALA A 298 -13.64 -18.32 8.58
C ALA A 298 -13.01 -18.01 9.94
N ARG A 299 -12.89 -19.01 10.84
CA ARG A 299 -12.27 -18.82 12.17
C ARG A 299 -10.86 -18.23 12.08
N ALA A 300 -10.05 -18.71 11.13
CA ALA A 300 -8.69 -18.21 10.94
C ALA A 300 -8.65 -16.73 10.54
N ALA A 301 -9.54 -16.29 9.66
CA ALA A 301 -9.66 -14.87 9.29
C ALA A 301 -10.05 -14.00 10.48
N SER A 302 -11.00 -14.47 11.32
CA SER A 302 -11.37 -13.77 12.57
C SER A 302 -10.17 -13.64 13.53
N ILE A 303 -9.38 -14.70 13.71
CA ILE A 303 -8.16 -14.66 14.53
C ILE A 303 -7.15 -13.67 13.96
N ALA A 304 -6.90 -13.72 12.64
CA ALA A 304 -5.98 -12.80 11.96
C ALA A 304 -6.37 -11.32 12.17
N ILE A 305 -7.66 -10.99 12.08
CA ILE A 305 -8.16 -9.63 12.33
C ILE A 305 -7.85 -9.21 13.77
N HIS A 306 -8.18 -10.05 14.79
CA HIS A 306 -7.94 -9.72 16.19
C HIS A 306 -6.45 -9.55 16.49
N SER A 307 -5.60 -10.47 16.03
CA SER A 307 -4.15 -10.39 16.21
C SER A 307 -3.57 -9.15 15.54
N ALA A 308 -3.98 -8.86 14.31
CA ALA A 308 -3.46 -7.73 13.55
C ALA A 308 -3.83 -6.39 14.21
N PHE A 309 -5.09 -6.15 14.60
CA PHE A 309 -5.43 -4.88 15.24
C PHE A 309 -4.86 -4.77 16.66
N GLY A 310 -4.77 -5.85 17.42
CA GLY A 310 -4.14 -5.82 18.74
C GLY A 310 -2.66 -5.42 18.64
N THR A 311 -1.91 -6.05 17.74
CA THR A 311 -0.50 -5.69 17.46
C THR A 311 -0.40 -4.25 16.93
N GLN A 312 -1.32 -3.83 16.06
CA GLN A 312 -1.33 -2.48 15.47
C GLN A 312 -1.47 -1.39 16.54
N VAL A 313 -2.36 -1.57 17.51
CA VAL A 313 -2.56 -0.62 18.63
C VAL A 313 -1.28 -0.53 19.48
N ILE A 314 -0.71 -1.68 19.85
CA ILE A 314 0.52 -1.73 20.64
C ILE A 314 1.67 -1.02 19.90
N LEU A 315 1.88 -1.33 18.63
CA LEU A 315 2.92 -0.69 17.83
C LEU A 315 2.68 0.81 17.67
N GLY A 316 1.42 1.24 17.56
CA GLY A 316 1.09 2.66 17.50
C GLY A 316 1.49 3.41 18.77
N ILE A 317 1.16 2.84 19.95
CA ILE A 317 1.55 3.40 21.25
C ILE A 317 3.07 3.45 21.38
N LEU A 318 3.76 2.34 21.08
CA LEU A 318 5.23 2.28 21.15
C LEU A 318 5.90 3.26 20.16
N THR A 319 5.33 3.47 18.98
CA THR A 319 5.83 4.44 18.01
C THR A 319 5.77 5.86 18.58
N VAL A 320 4.69 6.21 19.25
CA VAL A 320 4.55 7.53 19.92
C VAL A 320 5.55 7.65 21.05
N LEU A 321 5.55 6.70 22.00
CA LEU A 321 6.42 6.74 23.19
C LEU A 321 7.92 6.74 22.86
N SER A 322 8.31 6.19 21.71
CA SER A 322 9.70 6.18 21.24
C SER A 322 10.13 7.47 20.53
N GLY A 323 9.24 8.49 20.40
CA GLY A 323 9.53 9.68 19.59
C GLY A 323 9.67 9.35 18.10
N ILE A 324 8.86 8.41 17.60
CA ILE A 324 8.82 7.96 16.19
C ILE A 324 10.10 7.24 15.77
N ALA A 325 10.58 6.28 16.57
CA ALA A 325 11.67 5.42 16.15
C ALA A 325 11.35 4.74 14.80
N ILE A 326 12.25 4.88 13.82
CA ILE A 326 12.01 4.48 12.42
C ILE A 326 11.54 3.03 12.31
N TRP A 327 12.19 2.10 13.01
CA TRP A 327 11.84 0.68 12.95
C TRP A 327 10.44 0.38 13.52
N LEU A 328 9.99 1.09 14.58
CA LEU A 328 8.63 0.96 15.12
C LEU A 328 7.59 1.54 14.17
N ALA A 329 7.85 2.70 13.57
CA ALA A 329 6.98 3.31 12.59
C ALA A 329 6.82 2.43 11.33
N VAL A 330 7.91 1.80 10.86
CA VAL A 330 7.89 0.84 9.75
C VAL A 330 7.09 -0.40 10.10
N LEU A 331 7.27 -0.96 11.30
CA LEU A 331 6.50 -2.13 11.78
C LEU A 331 5.02 -1.78 11.94
N HIS A 332 4.70 -0.59 12.44
CA HIS A 332 3.32 -0.09 12.55
C HIS A 332 2.66 0.00 11.17
N GLN A 333 3.34 0.55 10.16
CA GLN A 333 2.84 0.61 8.79
C GLN A 333 2.69 -0.77 8.16
N ALA A 334 3.65 -1.68 8.35
CA ALA A 334 3.60 -3.05 7.85
C ALA A 334 2.41 -3.81 8.46
N THR A 335 2.22 -3.72 9.78
CA THR A 335 1.11 -4.37 10.48
C THR A 335 -0.24 -3.78 10.06
N GLY A 336 -0.32 -2.47 9.79
CA GLY A 336 -1.51 -1.83 9.21
C GLY A 336 -1.88 -2.43 7.84
N THR A 337 -0.89 -2.71 7.01
CA THR A 337 -1.10 -3.39 5.71
C THR A 337 -1.58 -4.84 5.90
N LEU A 338 -1.04 -5.57 6.87
CA LEU A 338 -1.52 -6.92 7.22
C LEU A 338 -2.94 -6.88 7.79
N LEU A 339 -3.31 -5.84 8.55
CA LEU A 339 -4.67 -5.65 9.03
C LEU A 339 -5.66 -5.44 7.87
N VAL A 340 -5.26 -4.69 6.83
CA VAL A 340 -6.05 -4.59 5.59
C VAL A 340 -6.24 -5.97 4.97
N ALA A 341 -5.17 -6.76 4.79
CA ALA A 341 -5.25 -8.11 4.24
C ALA A 341 -6.20 -9.02 5.03
N ALA A 342 -6.08 -9.02 6.37
CA ALA A 342 -6.94 -9.81 7.25
C ALA A 342 -8.41 -9.38 7.17
N THR A 343 -8.67 -8.07 7.12
CA THR A 343 -10.03 -7.52 6.99
C THR A 343 -10.65 -7.86 5.63
N VAL A 344 -9.88 -7.75 4.55
CA VAL A 344 -10.29 -8.17 3.18
C VAL A 344 -10.59 -9.67 3.15
N TRP A 345 -9.74 -10.50 3.75
CA TRP A 345 -10.01 -11.94 3.86
C TRP A 345 -11.31 -12.22 4.61
N GLY A 346 -11.50 -11.59 5.77
CA GLY A 346 -12.75 -11.72 6.54
C GLY A 346 -13.98 -11.25 5.75
N ALA A 347 -13.87 -10.14 5.02
CA ALA A 347 -14.95 -9.61 4.18
C ALA A 347 -15.28 -10.57 3.01
N HIS A 348 -14.28 -11.17 2.41
CA HIS A 348 -14.46 -12.18 1.36
C HIS A 348 -15.16 -13.42 1.90
N GLU A 349 -14.71 -13.99 3.05
CA GLU A 349 -15.35 -15.18 3.65
C GLU A 349 -16.80 -14.91 4.05
N LEU A 350 -17.10 -13.72 4.59
CA LEU A 350 -18.46 -13.32 4.93
C LEU A 350 -19.37 -13.16 3.70
N GLY A 351 -18.77 -12.82 2.56
CA GLY A 351 -19.49 -12.61 1.29
C GLY A 351 -19.63 -13.83 0.41
N ARG A 352 -19.00 -14.97 0.77
CA ARG A 352 -19.10 -16.23 0.04
C ARG A 352 -20.51 -16.81 0.18
N ARG A 353 -21.08 -17.20 -0.96
CA ARG A 353 -22.40 -17.85 -0.99
C ARG A 353 -22.24 -19.37 -0.90
N PRO A 354 -23.14 -20.06 -0.19
CA PRO A 354 -23.25 -21.52 -0.35
C PRO A 354 -23.48 -21.86 -1.82
N THR A 355 -22.84 -22.91 -2.27
CA THR A 355 -23.08 -23.52 -3.62
C THR A 355 -24.34 -24.34 -3.60
#